data_cee3360974b9cbaea5c126f010ef3996
#
_entry.id   cee3360974b9cbaea5c126f010ef3996
#
_cell.length_a   1.000
_cell.length_b   1.000
_cell.length_c   1.000
_cell.angle_alpha   90.00
_cell.angle_beta   90.00
_cell.angle_gamma   90.00
#
_symmetry.space_group_name_H-M   'P 1'
#
loop_
_entity.id
_entity.type
_entity.pdbx_description
1 polymer ?
#
loop_
_entity_poly.entity_id
_entity_poly.type
_entity_poly.pdbx_seq_one_letter_code
_entity_poly.pdbx_strand_id
1 'polypeptide(L)'
;MRMKLIPSSRRSQNQGEPIAEPQSSGRYTEDGAATSKSAPARRLRSGIALLPIAAAGLLAASLVTACSQLTETLTVDFVYVLSAKAAGANQFGEINVYEINSESGRMRQIPTSPFPSAGRNPVAEAPSADYANLFVVNQDDNTIVQFVIGSDGKLYPFNTVNTPGIFPLAIAANKANLFVVDTYEPLPLCSTADPCPGSIGVIPLVAGGSSSSAPCTATVCMQPPAVNSAVSGTYWPLALSGANASHIIVPTAVNVLASGSYVYVTAYDSSVSPSVGYVFGFAVGSGGVLTPLNGGVPFPGGVQPTAIASDPTSTYVYVTDFVKSDVLAYNAAAGNLAPLAGSPFPSGSQPTAITVDPSYPYAYVTNSLDGTVGAFSMSSGKLTSIGTFSAGLDPVAIGIDPSTNHFLYTVNFLDNTVSGFELSSTAGTLLDSQGSPFPTDAQPTAVAAIPHNGTGGGIQP
;
A
#
# COMPACT_ATOMS: atom_id res chain seq x y z
N MET A 1 5.61 16.19 8.30
CA MET A 1 4.54 17.20 8.55
C MET A 1 3.23 16.45 8.47
N ARG A 2 2.60 16.17 9.60
CA ARG A 2 1.24 15.64 9.56
C ARG A 2 0.42 16.60 8.71
N MET A 3 -0.23 16.14 7.65
CA MET A 3 -1.32 16.88 7.03
C MET A 3 -2.29 17.25 8.18
N LYS A 4 -2.27 18.50 8.63
CA LYS A 4 -3.29 18.98 9.54
C LYS A 4 -4.57 19.04 8.73
N LEU A 5 -5.39 18.02 8.86
CA LEU A 5 -6.79 18.12 8.52
C LEU A 5 -7.37 19.23 9.36
N ILE A 6 -7.83 20.30 8.71
CA ILE A 6 -8.50 21.43 9.36
C ILE A 6 -9.81 20.88 9.91
N PRO A 7 -10.08 20.92 11.22
CA PRO A 7 -11.38 20.51 11.74
C PRO A 7 -12.41 21.56 11.28
N SER A 8 -13.38 21.16 10.51
CA SER A 8 -14.56 21.96 10.22
C SER A 8 -15.30 22.22 11.54
N SER A 9 -15.31 23.47 11.98
CA SER A 9 -16.09 23.93 13.10
C SER A 9 -17.58 23.80 12.79
N ARG A 10 -18.24 22.80 13.33
CA ARG A 10 -19.70 22.83 13.54
C ARG A 10 -19.99 23.19 14.98
N ARG A 11 -20.30 24.43 15.22
CA ARG A 11 -21.11 24.87 16.35
C ARG A 11 -22.53 24.35 16.13
N SER A 12 -23.03 23.55 17.05
CA SER A 12 -24.42 23.50 17.39
C SER A 12 -24.54 23.11 18.86
N GLN A 13 -24.86 24.11 19.68
CA GLN A 13 -25.44 23.90 21.01
C GLN A 13 -26.88 23.40 20.80
N ASN A 14 -27.26 22.34 21.48
CA ASN A 14 -28.58 22.25 22.06
C ASN A 14 -28.53 21.32 23.27
N GLN A 15 -28.83 21.90 24.42
CA GLN A 15 -29.14 21.23 25.67
C GLN A 15 -30.58 20.72 25.57
N GLY A 16 -30.85 19.52 26.05
CA GLY A 16 -32.16 18.93 26.16
C GLY A 16 -32.09 17.73 27.12
N GLU A 17 -32.82 17.85 28.20
CA GLU A 17 -32.91 17.02 29.39
C GLU A 17 -33.25 15.54 29.19
N PRO A 18 -33.10 14.71 30.25
CA PRO A 18 -33.23 13.26 30.21
C PRO A 18 -34.68 12.81 30.33
N ILE A 19 -35.08 11.84 29.54
CA ILE A 19 -36.38 11.17 29.68
C ILE A 19 -36.15 9.72 30.13
N ALA A 20 -36.93 9.40 31.17
CA ALA A 20 -36.92 8.18 31.96
C ALA A 20 -37.21 6.89 31.17
N GLU A 21 -36.67 5.80 31.69
CA GLU A 21 -37.11 4.42 31.45
C GLU A 21 -38.56 4.18 31.82
N PRO A 22 -39.25 3.22 31.21
CA PRO A 22 -40.27 2.45 31.89
C PRO A 22 -39.86 0.99 32.05
N GLN A 23 -39.75 0.59 33.29
CA GLN A 23 -39.85 -0.78 33.75
C GLN A 23 -41.28 -1.32 33.46
N SER A 24 -41.37 -2.53 32.95
CA SER A 24 -42.55 -3.34 33.22
C SER A 24 -42.19 -4.82 33.40
N SER A 25 -42.35 -5.24 34.61
CA SER A 25 -42.42 -6.60 35.10
C SER A 25 -43.63 -7.37 34.50
N GLY A 26 -43.41 -8.64 34.20
CA GLY A 26 -44.48 -9.59 33.85
C GLY A 26 -44.01 -11.00 34.09
N ARG A 27 -44.18 -11.47 35.34
CA ARG A 27 -44.21 -12.89 35.68
C ARG A 27 -45.44 -13.50 35.07
N TYR A 28 -45.32 -14.69 34.49
CA TYR A 28 -46.37 -15.73 34.50
C TYR A 28 -45.78 -17.11 34.72
N THR A 29 -46.47 -17.80 35.57
CA THR A 29 -46.27 -19.04 36.32
C THR A 29 -46.47 -20.28 35.45
N GLU A 30 -45.87 -21.36 35.95
CA GLU A 30 -46.07 -22.79 35.66
C GLU A 30 -47.54 -23.21 35.46
N ASP A 31 -47.78 -24.22 34.63
CA ASP A 31 -48.34 -25.53 34.98
C ASP A 31 -48.83 -26.28 33.71
N GLY A 32 -48.64 -27.58 33.73
CA GLY A 32 -49.34 -28.45 32.74
C GLY A 32 -48.64 -29.76 32.42
N ALA A 33 -48.60 -30.67 33.37
CA ALA A 33 -48.30 -32.06 33.16
C ALA A 33 -49.48 -32.81 32.46
N ALA A 34 -49.24 -33.68 31.50
CA ALA A 34 -50.08 -34.82 31.20
C ALA A 34 -49.37 -35.90 30.35
N THR A 35 -48.97 -36.92 30.99
CA THR A 35 -49.36 -38.36 30.86
C THR A 35 -49.06 -39.10 29.55
N SER A 36 -48.27 -40.12 29.80
CA SER A 36 -47.99 -41.37 29.13
C SER A 36 -49.10 -42.02 28.28
N LYS A 37 -48.73 -42.68 27.18
CA LYS A 37 -49.30 -44.00 26.82
C LYS A 37 -48.23 -44.84 26.10
N SER A 38 -47.94 -45.98 26.75
CA SER A 38 -47.22 -47.14 26.28
C SER A 38 -48.12 -48.06 25.46
N ALA A 39 -47.62 -48.69 24.40
CA ALA A 39 -47.89 -50.05 24.00
C ALA A 39 -47.40 -50.40 22.61
N PRO A 40 -47.23 -51.62 22.20
CA PRO A 40 -46.41 -52.69 22.75
C PRO A 40 -45.42 -53.29 21.71
N ALA A 41 -44.50 -54.06 22.25
CA ALA A 41 -43.53 -54.86 21.51
C ALA A 41 -44.17 -55.96 20.61
N ARG A 42 -43.78 -56.05 19.34
CA ARG A 42 -43.89 -57.26 18.54
C ARG A 42 -42.51 -57.85 18.27
N ARG A 43 -42.26 -58.97 18.89
CA ARG A 43 -41.18 -59.89 18.53
C ARG A 43 -41.43 -60.47 17.16
N LEU A 44 -40.47 -60.45 16.26
CA LEU A 44 -40.35 -61.40 15.18
C LEU A 44 -38.89 -61.89 15.08
N ARG A 45 -38.85 -63.18 14.84
CA ARG A 45 -37.73 -64.11 14.97
C ARG A 45 -36.61 -63.87 13.92
N SER A 46 -35.41 -64.08 14.41
CA SER A 46 -34.21 -64.68 13.80
C SER A 46 -34.26 -65.01 12.29
N GLY A 47 -33.37 -64.38 11.55
CA GLY A 47 -32.86 -64.83 10.28
C GLY A 47 -31.39 -64.38 10.20
N ILE A 48 -30.49 -65.31 10.43
CA ILE A 48 -29.05 -65.14 10.24
C ILE A 48 -28.83 -65.01 8.72
N ALA A 49 -28.35 -63.88 8.26
CA ALA A 49 -27.65 -63.74 6.99
C ALA A 49 -26.33 -63.04 7.22
N LEU A 50 -25.29 -63.82 7.20
CA LEU A 50 -23.91 -63.40 7.08
C LEU A 50 -23.69 -62.87 5.64
N LEU A 51 -23.27 -61.62 5.52
CA LEU A 51 -22.58 -60.89 4.45
C LEU A 51 -23.23 -59.48 4.21
N PRO A 52 -22.45 -58.42 4.01
CA PRO A 52 -21.03 -58.33 3.83
C PRO A 52 -20.35 -57.25 4.74
N ILE A 53 -19.39 -57.61 5.52
CA ILE A 53 -18.51 -56.70 6.26
C ILE A 53 -17.51 -56.00 5.29
N ALA A 54 -17.41 -56.46 4.05
CA ALA A 54 -16.46 -55.91 3.08
C ALA A 54 -16.87 -54.57 2.44
N ALA A 55 -18.17 -54.20 2.44
CA ALA A 55 -18.61 -52.95 1.81
C ALA A 55 -18.56 -51.73 2.74
N ALA A 56 -18.60 -51.93 4.06
CA ALA A 56 -18.51 -50.82 5.01
C ALA A 56 -17.06 -50.31 5.20
N GLY A 57 -16.03 -51.14 4.97
CA GLY A 57 -14.65 -50.76 5.05
C GLY A 57 -14.16 -49.89 3.88
N LEU A 58 -14.70 -50.10 2.69
CA LEU A 58 -14.36 -49.30 1.50
C LEU A 58 -15.05 -47.91 1.48
N LEU A 59 -16.23 -47.78 2.07
CA LEU A 59 -16.88 -46.47 2.21
C LEU A 59 -16.25 -45.61 3.33
N ALA A 60 -15.75 -46.24 4.39
CA ALA A 60 -15.04 -45.51 5.45
C ALA A 60 -13.64 -45.07 5.00
N ALA A 61 -12.97 -45.87 4.17
CA ALA A 61 -11.65 -45.47 3.61
C ALA A 61 -11.75 -44.34 2.58
N SER A 62 -12.84 -44.29 1.79
CA SER A 62 -13.08 -43.20 0.84
C SER A 62 -13.54 -41.91 1.52
N LEU A 63 -14.17 -41.95 2.68
CA LEU A 63 -14.54 -40.79 3.47
C LEU A 63 -13.33 -40.20 4.24
N VAL A 64 -12.37 -41.04 4.67
CA VAL A 64 -11.15 -40.58 5.33
C VAL A 64 -10.18 -39.96 4.34
N THR A 65 -10.08 -40.48 3.10
CA THR A 65 -9.29 -39.84 2.04
C THR A 65 -9.94 -38.57 1.48
N ALA A 66 -11.26 -38.45 1.52
CA ALA A 66 -11.95 -37.20 1.14
C ALA A 66 -11.85 -36.12 2.24
N CYS A 67 -11.60 -36.50 3.50
CA CYS A 67 -11.41 -35.53 4.59
C CYS A 67 -9.95 -35.06 4.75
N SER A 68 -8.98 -35.74 4.12
CA SER A 68 -7.57 -35.35 4.14
C SER A 68 -7.18 -34.43 2.96
N GLN A 69 -8.10 -34.11 2.06
CA GLN A 69 -7.91 -33.11 0.99
C GLN A 69 -8.54 -31.75 1.32
N LEU A 70 -8.97 -31.56 2.56
CA LEU A 70 -9.45 -30.26 3.00
C LEU A 70 -8.30 -29.52 3.70
N THR A 71 -7.90 -28.47 3.01
CA THR A 71 -7.07 -27.36 3.51
C THR A 71 -5.56 -27.47 3.33
N GLU A 72 -5.07 -27.67 2.13
CA GLU A 72 -3.95 -26.82 1.75
C GLU A 72 -4.56 -25.49 1.32
N THR A 73 -4.65 -24.54 2.23
CA THR A 73 -4.80 -23.12 1.88
C THR A 73 -3.51 -22.77 1.14
N LEU A 74 -3.56 -22.78 -0.19
CA LEU A 74 -2.46 -22.29 -1.00
C LEU A 74 -2.30 -20.81 -0.69
N THR A 75 -1.32 -20.52 0.19
CA THR A 75 -0.83 -19.16 0.40
C THR A 75 -0.08 -18.78 -0.87
N VAL A 76 -0.55 -17.78 -1.56
CA VAL A 76 0.08 -17.35 -2.82
C VAL A 76 0.94 -16.13 -2.59
N ASP A 77 0.53 -15.23 -1.68
CA ASP A 77 1.17 -13.96 -1.47
C ASP A 77 1.12 -13.52 0.00
N PHE A 78 1.94 -12.52 0.29
CA PHE A 78 1.91 -11.80 1.56
C PHE A 78 1.55 -10.34 1.33
N VAL A 79 0.78 -9.78 2.27
CA VAL A 79 0.52 -8.34 2.35
C VAL A 79 1.21 -7.79 3.58
N TYR A 80 2.01 -6.76 3.37
CA TYR A 80 2.69 -5.98 4.39
C TYR A 80 1.96 -4.66 4.54
N VAL A 81 1.66 -4.27 5.77
CA VAL A 81 0.93 -3.03 6.08
C VAL A 81 1.70 -2.28 7.15
N LEU A 82 2.15 -1.10 6.82
CA LEU A 82 2.80 -0.21 7.77
C LEU A 82 1.75 0.49 8.64
N SER A 83 2.00 0.52 9.93
CA SER A 83 1.21 1.28 10.91
C SER A 83 2.11 2.27 11.64
N ALA A 84 1.82 3.56 11.47
CA ALA A 84 2.66 4.65 11.98
C ALA A 84 2.64 4.74 13.50
N LYS A 85 1.56 4.29 14.13
CA LYS A 85 1.39 4.38 15.57
C LYS A 85 1.48 3.03 16.22
N ALA A 86 2.66 2.73 16.75
CA ALA A 86 2.78 1.73 17.80
C ALA A 86 2.29 2.31 19.16
N ALA A 87 2.68 1.70 20.24
CA ALA A 87 2.18 1.94 21.59
C ALA A 87 2.38 3.36 22.19
N GLY A 88 2.91 4.35 21.47
CA GLY A 88 3.06 5.72 21.97
C GLY A 88 4.09 6.57 21.23
N ALA A 89 4.20 7.83 21.62
CA ALA A 89 5.24 8.73 21.14
C ALA A 89 6.63 8.15 21.48
N ASN A 90 7.56 8.20 20.52
CA ASN A 90 8.91 7.64 20.59
C ASN A 90 8.98 6.09 20.57
N GLN A 91 7.89 5.41 20.25
CA GLN A 91 7.91 3.98 19.96
C GLN A 91 8.11 3.75 18.44
N PHE A 92 8.65 2.59 18.08
CA PHE A 92 8.71 2.19 16.68
C PHE A 92 7.30 1.96 16.14
N GLY A 93 7.12 2.19 14.85
CA GLY A 93 5.93 1.72 14.14
C GLY A 93 5.96 0.21 13.96
N GLU A 94 4.90 -0.31 13.41
CA GLU A 94 4.70 -1.75 13.24
C GLU A 94 4.40 -2.09 11.79
N ILE A 95 4.71 -3.33 11.42
CA ILE A 95 4.43 -3.91 10.11
C ILE A 95 3.56 -5.14 10.34
N ASN A 96 2.30 -5.03 10.00
CA ASN A 96 1.39 -6.15 10.00
C ASN A 96 1.61 -7.00 8.74
N VAL A 97 1.75 -8.30 8.91
CA VAL A 97 1.97 -9.23 7.80
C VAL A 97 0.85 -10.23 7.74
N TYR A 98 0.24 -10.33 6.57
CA TYR A 98 -0.85 -11.24 6.28
C TYR A 98 -0.48 -12.20 5.16
N GLU A 99 -0.83 -13.46 5.29
CA GLU A 99 -0.90 -14.41 4.18
C GLU A 99 -2.25 -14.32 3.49
N ILE A 100 -2.27 -14.52 2.19
CA ILE A 100 -3.46 -14.42 1.35
C ILE A 100 -3.87 -15.82 0.89
N ASN A 101 -5.15 -16.14 1.01
CA ASN A 101 -5.73 -17.31 0.37
C ASN A 101 -5.95 -17.01 -1.12
N SER A 102 -5.34 -17.80 -2.00
CA SER A 102 -5.36 -17.59 -3.46
C SER A 102 -6.73 -17.68 -4.13
N GLU A 103 -7.69 -18.36 -3.49
CA GLU A 103 -9.01 -18.59 -4.09
C GLU A 103 -10.02 -17.54 -3.65
N SER A 104 -9.88 -17.00 -2.42
CA SER A 104 -10.87 -16.12 -1.80
C SER A 104 -10.37 -14.74 -1.46
N GLY A 105 -9.07 -14.48 -1.61
CA GLY A 105 -8.43 -13.23 -1.19
C GLY A 105 -8.48 -12.99 0.33
N ARG A 106 -8.93 -13.98 1.12
CA ARG A 106 -9.00 -13.85 2.57
C ARG A 106 -7.60 -13.69 3.15
N MET A 107 -7.42 -12.64 3.93
CA MET A 107 -6.18 -12.38 4.64
C MET A 107 -6.20 -13.01 6.03
N ARG A 108 -5.07 -13.58 6.43
CA ARG A 108 -4.83 -14.07 7.78
C ARG A 108 -3.49 -13.56 8.27
N GLN A 109 -3.46 -12.89 9.40
CA GLN A 109 -2.21 -12.43 10.00
C GLN A 109 -1.32 -13.62 10.36
N ILE A 110 -0.03 -13.58 9.98
CA ILE A 110 0.92 -14.64 10.32
C ILE A 110 1.22 -14.64 11.82
N PRO A 111 1.57 -15.80 12.42
CA PRO A 111 1.63 -15.95 13.89
C PRO A 111 2.60 -15.02 14.62
N THR A 112 3.62 -14.49 13.95
CA THR A 112 4.64 -13.62 14.56
C THR A 112 4.45 -12.14 14.27
N SER A 113 3.43 -11.79 13.47
CA SER A 113 3.06 -10.40 13.19
C SER A 113 2.35 -9.78 14.42
N PRO A 114 2.48 -8.45 14.65
CA PRO A 114 3.24 -7.50 13.86
C PRO A 114 4.76 -7.53 14.11
N PHE A 115 5.54 -6.98 13.16
CA PHE A 115 6.98 -6.78 13.29
C PHE A 115 7.29 -5.30 13.54
N PRO A 116 8.30 -4.96 14.39
CA PRO A 116 8.74 -3.58 14.51
C PRO A 116 9.27 -3.04 13.18
N SER A 117 8.91 -1.81 12.80
CA SER A 117 9.46 -1.13 11.62
C SER A 117 10.93 -0.72 11.78
N ALA A 118 11.50 -0.95 12.96
CA ALA A 118 12.84 -0.57 13.37
C ALA A 118 13.12 0.94 13.29
N GLY A 119 12.07 1.76 13.30
CA GLY A 119 12.11 3.21 13.35
C GLY A 119 10.75 3.81 13.67
N ARG A 120 10.74 5.13 13.89
CA ARG A 120 9.54 5.87 14.29
C ARG A 120 8.79 6.40 13.07
N ASN A 121 7.46 6.34 13.13
CA ASN A 121 6.57 6.87 12.13
C ASN A 121 6.87 6.33 10.71
N PRO A 122 6.72 5.01 10.47
CA PRO A 122 6.86 4.47 9.13
C PRO A 122 5.74 5.03 8.23
N VAL A 123 6.10 5.53 7.05
CA VAL A 123 5.18 6.25 6.15
C VAL A 123 5.10 5.68 4.75
N ALA A 124 6.13 4.97 4.31
CA ALA A 124 6.19 4.41 2.97
C ALA A 124 7.05 3.16 2.92
N GLU A 125 6.75 2.28 2.00
CA GLU A 125 7.51 1.06 1.76
C GLU A 125 7.61 0.73 0.27
N ALA A 126 8.65 0.00 -0.09
CA ALA A 126 8.82 -0.52 -1.43
C ALA A 126 9.49 -1.89 -1.38
N PRO A 127 8.99 -2.90 -2.10
CA PRO A 127 9.68 -4.17 -2.27
C PRO A 127 10.87 -4.01 -3.23
N SER A 128 11.89 -4.86 -3.08
CA SER A 128 12.91 -5.05 -4.10
C SER A 128 12.32 -5.70 -5.36
N ALA A 129 12.98 -5.51 -6.50
CA ALA A 129 12.51 -6.06 -7.77
C ALA A 129 12.45 -7.60 -7.81
N ASP A 130 13.15 -8.27 -6.92
CA ASP A 130 13.13 -9.73 -6.73
C ASP A 130 12.19 -10.18 -5.59
N TYR A 131 11.50 -9.23 -4.96
CA TYR A 131 10.60 -9.45 -3.83
C TYR A 131 11.22 -10.14 -2.61
N ALA A 132 12.54 -10.19 -2.52
CA ALA A 132 13.25 -10.80 -1.39
C ALA A 132 13.54 -9.80 -0.24
N ASN A 133 13.33 -8.52 -0.48
CA ASN A 133 13.55 -7.47 0.52
C ASN A 133 12.38 -6.47 0.52
N LEU A 134 12.10 -5.92 1.70
CA LEU A 134 11.20 -4.80 1.90
C LEU A 134 12.00 -3.63 2.46
N PHE A 135 11.87 -2.45 1.84
CA PHE A 135 12.48 -1.20 2.29
C PHE A 135 11.40 -0.34 2.94
N VAL A 136 11.61 0.03 4.20
CA VAL A 136 10.66 0.80 5.01
C VAL A 136 11.26 2.15 5.36
N VAL A 137 10.51 3.20 5.07
CA VAL A 137 10.89 4.60 5.37
C VAL A 137 10.30 5.01 6.70
N ASN A 138 11.16 5.37 7.65
CA ASN A 138 10.78 5.88 8.97
C ASN A 138 10.99 7.40 9.01
N GLN A 139 9.91 8.17 9.00
CA GLN A 139 9.93 9.62 8.79
C GLN A 139 10.61 10.38 9.93
N ASP A 140 10.29 10.05 11.19
CA ASP A 140 10.78 10.79 12.35
C ASP A 140 12.26 10.50 12.66
N ASP A 141 12.79 9.40 12.11
CA ASP A 141 14.20 9.01 12.29
C ASP A 141 15.07 9.32 11.05
N ASN A 142 14.47 9.76 9.94
CA ASN A 142 15.14 10.00 8.66
C ASN A 142 15.93 8.77 8.18
N THR A 143 15.31 7.58 8.24
CA THR A 143 15.97 6.32 7.88
C THR A 143 15.16 5.50 6.89
N ILE A 144 15.89 4.67 6.14
CA ILE A 144 15.34 3.54 5.40
C ILE A 144 15.89 2.27 6.04
N VAL A 145 15.01 1.38 6.45
CA VAL A 145 15.37 0.06 6.96
C VAL A 145 15.09 -0.99 5.91
N GLN A 146 16.10 -1.78 5.60
CA GLN A 146 15.98 -2.96 4.74
C GLN A 146 15.65 -4.17 5.59
N PHE A 147 14.59 -4.87 5.24
CA PHE A 147 14.24 -6.17 5.79
C PHE A 147 14.44 -7.24 4.73
N VAL A 148 15.01 -8.36 5.12
CA VAL A 148 14.99 -9.60 4.33
C VAL A 148 13.67 -10.30 4.60
N ILE A 149 13.00 -10.76 3.55
CA ILE A 149 11.73 -11.47 3.62
C ILE A 149 12.01 -12.97 3.64
N GLY A 150 11.54 -13.66 4.69
CA GLY A 150 11.59 -15.11 4.79
C GLY A 150 10.54 -15.78 3.89
N SER A 151 10.74 -17.05 3.56
CA SER A 151 9.78 -17.84 2.79
C SER A 151 8.42 -18.01 3.48
N ASP A 152 8.35 -17.72 4.78
CA ASP A 152 7.14 -17.73 5.61
C ASP A 152 6.57 -16.32 5.84
N GLY A 153 7.01 -15.34 5.06
CA GLY A 153 6.58 -13.93 5.15
C GLY A 153 7.19 -13.14 6.30
N LYS A 154 7.99 -13.75 7.17
CA LYS A 154 8.62 -13.04 8.28
C LYS A 154 9.65 -12.02 7.81
N LEU A 155 9.76 -10.95 8.59
CA LEU A 155 10.68 -9.85 8.31
C LEU A 155 11.90 -9.93 9.25
N TYR A 156 13.09 -9.85 8.65
CA TYR A 156 14.37 -9.83 9.36
C TYR A 156 15.08 -8.51 9.07
N PRO A 157 15.25 -7.59 10.04
CA PRO A 157 15.95 -6.33 9.83
C PRO A 157 17.42 -6.62 9.47
N PHE A 158 17.89 -6.02 8.37
CA PHE A 158 19.19 -6.33 7.81
C PHE A 158 20.14 -5.14 7.81
N ASN A 159 19.70 -3.99 7.27
CA ASN A 159 20.52 -2.79 7.14
C ASN A 159 19.68 -1.53 7.32
N THR A 160 20.30 -0.46 7.78
CA THR A 160 19.67 0.86 7.95
C THR A 160 20.56 1.92 7.35
N VAL A 161 19.98 2.79 6.53
CA VAL A 161 20.65 3.92 5.90
C VAL A 161 19.86 5.19 6.22
N ASN A 162 20.58 6.29 6.50
CA ASN A 162 19.93 7.61 6.63
C ASN A 162 19.47 8.09 5.27
N THR A 163 18.31 8.75 5.22
CA THR A 163 17.85 9.44 4.01
C THR A 163 18.73 10.65 3.71
N PRO A 164 18.90 11.02 2.44
CA PRO A 164 19.69 12.19 2.07
C PRO A 164 19.16 13.52 2.58
N GLY A 165 17.82 13.64 2.73
CA GLY A 165 17.12 14.81 3.26
C GLY A 165 16.51 14.58 4.63
N ILE A 166 15.52 15.38 4.98
CA ILE A 166 14.85 15.38 6.30
C ILE A 166 13.35 15.15 6.11
N PHE A 167 12.73 14.36 6.99
CA PHE A 167 11.33 13.96 6.93
C PHE A 167 10.96 13.27 5.60
N PRO A 168 11.53 12.09 5.33
CA PRO A 168 11.17 11.29 4.17
C PRO A 168 9.67 10.95 4.18
N LEU A 169 9.05 10.89 3.00
CA LEU A 169 7.62 10.68 2.90
C LEU A 169 7.21 9.65 1.82
N ALA A 170 8.07 9.40 0.84
CA ALA A 170 7.79 8.47 -0.23
C ALA A 170 9.06 7.75 -0.70
N ILE A 171 8.88 6.52 -1.16
CA ILE A 171 9.96 5.71 -1.73
C ILE A 171 9.46 4.96 -2.97
N ALA A 172 10.30 4.84 -3.98
CA ALA A 172 10.11 3.96 -5.12
C ALA A 172 11.37 3.15 -5.36
N ALA A 173 11.23 1.91 -5.81
CA ALA A 173 12.35 1.02 -6.09
C ALA A 173 12.35 0.59 -7.55
N ASN A 174 13.54 0.44 -8.11
CA ASN A 174 13.78 -0.36 -9.30
C ASN A 174 14.89 -1.39 -9.01
N LYS A 175 15.31 -2.14 -10.01
CA LYS A 175 16.33 -3.18 -9.83
C LYS A 175 17.66 -2.65 -9.28
N ALA A 176 18.00 -1.38 -9.54
CA ALA A 176 19.32 -0.81 -9.26
C ALA A 176 19.35 0.30 -8.23
N ASN A 177 18.21 0.89 -7.89
CA ASN A 177 18.13 2.06 -7.05
C ASN A 177 16.86 2.12 -6.22
N LEU A 178 16.96 2.74 -5.03
CA LEU A 178 15.84 3.31 -4.31
C LEU A 178 15.83 4.81 -4.54
N PHE A 179 14.66 5.36 -4.78
CA PHE A 179 14.40 6.79 -4.88
C PHE A 179 13.58 7.20 -3.66
N VAL A 180 14.14 8.06 -2.83
CA VAL A 180 13.47 8.56 -1.62
C VAL A 180 13.21 10.04 -1.76
N VAL A 181 12.04 10.47 -1.34
CA VAL A 181 11.66 11.87 -1.38
C VAL A 181 11.52 12.38 0.05
N ASP A 182 12.27 13.43 0.34
CA ASP A 182 12.35 14.07 1.64
C ASP A 182 11.60 15.40 1.61
N THR A 183 10.84 15.69 2.67
CA THR A 183 10.06 16.94 2.79
C THR A 183 10.95 18.18 2.75
N TYR A 184 12.17 18.06 3.27
CA TYR A 184 13.15 19.15 3.31
C TYR A 184 14.51 18.70 2.82
N GLU A 185 15.24 19.65 2.23
CA GLU A 185 16.67 19.50 1.96
C GLU A 185 17.47 19.31 3.26
N PRO A 186 18.64 18.64 3.22
CA PRO A 186 19.48 18.40 4.42
C PRO A 186 20.28 19.64 4.85
N LEU A 187 19.62 20.79 4.90
CA LEU A 187 20.26 22.03 5.34
C LEU A 187 20.09 22.21 6.85
N PRO A 188 21.10 22.78 7.56
CA PRO A 188 21.10 22.85 9.02
C PRO A 188 19.91 23.62 9.62
N LEU A 189 19.29 24.51 8.87
CA LEU A 189 18.18 25.35 9.33
C LEU A 189 16.81 24.83 8.90
N CYS A 190 16.74 23.81 8.05
CA CYS A 190 15.49 23.27 7.58
C CYS A 190 14.73 22.54 8.70
N SER A 191 13.51 22.97 8.96
CA SER A 191 12.62 22.40 9.96
C SER A 191 11.17 22.71 9.65
N THR A 192 10.25 22.18 10.44
CA THR A 192 8.82 22.54 10.34
C THR A 192 8.55 24.01 10.69
N ALA A 193 9.42 24.65 11.48
CA ALA A 193 9.32 26.07 11.84
C ALA A 193 9.97 26.99 10.80
N ASP A 194 10.99 26.50 10.09
CA ASP A 194 11.68 27.21 9.00
C ASP A 194 11.78 26.25 7.79
N PRO A 195 10.70 26.09 7.02
CA PRO A 195 10.63 25.11 5.97
C PRO A 195 11.50 25.48 4.77
N CYS A 196 12.24 24.51 4.26
CA CYS A 196 12.97 24.57 3.00
C CYS A 196 12.25 23.77 1.92
N PRO A 197 12.62 23.92 0.63
CA PRO A 197 12.14 23.03 -0.41
C PRO A 197 12.47 21.56 -0.12
N GLY A 198 11.66 20.67 -0.70
CA GLY A 198 11.93 19.24 -0.64
C GLY A 198 13.06 18.80 -1.55
N SER A 199 13.45 17.55 -1.42
CA SER A 199 14.49 16.93 -2.23
C SER A 199 14.16 15.50 -2.62
N ILE A 200 14.87 15.01 -3.65
CA ILE A 200 14.92 13.57 -3.97
C ILE A 200 16.35 13.08 -3.75
N GLY A 201 16.49 11.93 -3.11
CA GLY A 201 17.74 11.20 -2.93
C GLY A 201 17.71 9.85 -3.65
N VAL A 202 18.88 9.32 -3.95
CA VAL A 202 19.01 8.00 -4.58
C VAL A 202 19.96 7.14 -3.77
N ILE A 203 19.53 5.94 -3.44
CA ILE A 203 20.34 4.92 -2.77
C ILE A 203 20.56 3.78 -3.75
N PRO A 204 21.75 3.62 -4.33
CA PRO A 204 22.05 2.54 -5.23
C PRO A 204 21.91 1.18 -4.54
N LEU A 205 21.41 0.20 -5.29
CA LEU A 205 21.30 -1.19 -4.89
C LEU A 205 22.33 -2.02 -5.66
N VAL A 206 23.04 -2.90 -4.96
CA VAL A 206 23.97 -3.86 -5.58
C VAL A 206 23.55 -5.29 -5.23
N ALA A 207 23.83 -6.22 -6.13
CA ALA A 207 23.58 -7.64 -5.87
C ALA A 207 24.39 -8.12 -4.66
N GLY A 208 23.77 -8.94 -3.82
CA GLY A 208 24.42 -9.58 -2.68
C GLY A 208 25.58 -10.47 -3.11
N GLY A 209 26.54 -10.70 -2.20
CA GLY A 209 27.75 -11.46 -2.49
C GLY A 209 28.78 -10.71 -3.36
N SER A 210 28.47 -9.52 -3.85
CA SER A 210 29.44 -8.65 -4.52
C SER A 210 30.50 -8.19 -3.52
N SER A 211 31.76 -8.14 -3.94
CA SER A 211 32.90 -7.79 -3.12
C SER A 211 32.93 -6.32 -2.71
N SER A 212 31.95 -5.89 -1.94
CA SER A 212 32.00 -4.62 -1.24
C SER A 212 32.77 -4.82 0.07
N SER A 213 33.30 -3.74 0.63
CA SER A 213 34.10 -3.74 1.87
C SER A 213 33.35 -4.26 3.11
N ALA A 214 32.05 -4.60 2.98
CA ALA A 214 31.25 -5.31 3.97
C ALA A 214 30.49 -6.46 3.28
N PRO A 215 30.53 -7.69 3.83
CA PRO A 215 29.79 -8.82 3.27
C PRO A 215 28.29 -8.54 3.37
N CYS A 216 27.61 -8.50 2.24
CA CYS A 216 26.16 -8.41 2.17
C CYS A 216 25.58 -9.80 1.87
N THR A 217 24.78 -10.32 2.76
CA THR A 217 24.16 -11.65 2.67
C THR A 217 22.75 -11.62 2.10
N ALA A 218 22.13 -10.44 2.00
CA ALA A 218 20.84 -10.27 1.32
C ALA A 218 21.00 -10.39 -0.21
N THR A 219 19.90 -10.60 -0.93
CA THR A 219 19.93 -10.69 -2.40
C THR A 219 20.30 -9.37 -3.06
N VAL A 220 19.92 -8.25 -2.45
CA VAL A 220 20.34 -6.90 -2.81
C VAL A 220 20.76 -6.14 -1.56
N CYS A 221 21.61 -5.12 -1.72
CA CYS A 221 22.18 -4.37 -0.61
C CYS A 221 22.16 -2.89 -0.91
N MET A 222 21.66 -2.10 0.04
CA MET A 222 21.74 -0.65 -0.02
C MET A 222 23.18 -0.17 0.07
N GLN A 223 23.56 0.76 -0.82
CA GLN A 223 24.83 1.44 -0.83
C GLN A 223 24.70 2.85 -0.22
N PRO A 224 25.80 3.54 0.08
CA PRO A 224 25.74 4.96 0.40
C PRO A 224 24.98 5.74 -0.68
N PRO A 225 24.26 6.82 -0.32
CA PRO A 225 23.53 7.63 -1.27
C PRO A 225 24.39 8.15 -2.41
N ALA A 226 23.82 8.23 -3.62
CA ALA A 226 24.48 8.75 -4.80
C ALA A 226 24.84 10.24 -4.63
N VAL A 227 25.99 10.64 -5.17
CA VAL A 227 26.50 12.02 -5.03
C VAL A 227 25.99 12.88 -6.17
N ASN A 228 25.43 14.04 -5.81
CA ASN A 228 25.13 15.12 -6.74
C ASN A 228 26.26 16.18 -6.68
N SER A 229 27.11 16.21 -7.69
CA SER A 229 28.24 17.14 -7.74
C SER A 229 27.81 18.60 -7.89
N ALA A 230 26.61 18.88 -8.38
CA ALA A 230 26.13 20.26 -8.56
C ALA A 230 25.85 20.98 -7.24
N VAL A 231 25.44 20.23 -6.21
CA VAL A 231 25.16 20.77 -4.86
C VAL A 231 26.21 20.31 -3.83
N SER A 232 27.21 19.53 -4.27
CA SER A 232 28.22 18.92 -3.37
C SER A 232 27.57 18.10 -2.24
N GLY A 233 26.48 17.40 -2.55
CA GLY A 233 25.65 16.65 -1.60
C GLY A 233 25.16 15.34 -2.19
N THR A 234 24.23 14.69 -1.49
CA THR A 234 23.66 13.40 -1.86
C THR A 234 22.16 13.51 -2.23
N TYR A 235 21.72 14.71 -2.55
CA TYR A 235 20.32 15.01 -2.85
C TYR A 235 20.19 15.90 -4.10
N TRP A 236 19.03 15.92 -4.72
CA TRP A 236 18.63 16.80 -5.81
C TRP A 236 17.47 17.69 -5.34
N PRO A 237 17.68 19.03 -5.30
CA PRO A 237 16.64 19.96 -4.86
C PRO A 237 15.41 19.91 -5.76
N LEU A 238 14.23 20.05 -5.17
CA LEU A 238 12.98 20.30 -5.86
C LEU A 238 12.69 21.80 -5.82
N ALA A 239 13.36 22.55 -6.65
CA ALA A 239 13.33 24.01 -6.64
C ALA A 239 12.84 24.56 -7.99
N LEU A 240 12.14 25.70 -7.93
CA LEU A 240 11.79 26.48 -9.11
C LEU A 240 12.96 27.43 -9.48
N SER A 241 12.92 27.97 -10.68
CA SER A 241 13.92 28.92 -11.15
C SER A 241 13.35 30.34 -11.27
N GLY A 242 14.23 31.33 -11.41
CA GLY A 242 13.86 32.74 -11.64
C GLY A 242 13.19 33.37 -10.42
N ALA A 243 12.08 34.09 -10.63
CA ALA A 243 11.37 34.83 -9.58
C ALA A 243 10.82 33.93 -8.46
N ASN A 244 10.61 32.66 -8.73
CA ASN A 244 10.01 31.68 -7.80
C ASN A 244 11.08 30.80 -7.10
N ALA A 245 12.36 31.14 -7.23
CA ALA A 245 13.45 30.32 -6.66
C ALA A 245 13.43 30.19 -5.13
N SER A 246 12.76 31.13 -4.44
CA SER A 246 12.57 31.10 -2.98
C SER A 246 11.28 30.41 -2.52
N HIS A 247 10.50 29.89 -3.44
CA HIS A 247 9.24 29.22 -3.09
C HIS A 247 9.52 27.86 -2.44
N ILE A 248 8.66 27.49 -1.49
CA ILE A 248 8.75 26.24 -0.76
C ILE A 248 7.96 25.17 -1.49
N ILE A 249 8.70 24.25 -2.11
CA ILE A 249 8.14 23.13 -2.85
C ILE A 249 8.03 21.93 -1.91
N VAL A 250 6.81 21.47 -1.68
CA VAL A 250 6.49 20.33 -0.82
C VAL A 250 6.24 19.11 -1.70
N PRO A 251 7.11 18.09 -1.68
CA PRO A 251 6.91 16.86 -2.42
C PRO A 251 5.79 16.02 -1.80
N THR A 252 5.20 15.12 -2.61
CA THR A 252 4.09 14.27 -2.17
C THR A 252 4.27 12.80 -2.50
N ALA A 253 4.81 12.47 -3.67
CA ALA A 253 5.02 11.09 -4.09
C ALA A 253 6.16 10.97 -5.11
N VAL A 254 6.64 9.75 -5.31
CA VAL A 254 7.68 9.41 -6.30
C VAL A 254 7.30 8.15 -7.07
N ASN A 255 7.56 8.14 -8.36
CA ASN A 255 7.41 6.97 -9.21
C ASN A 255 8.60 6.85 -10.17
N VAL A 256 9.13 5.64 -10.30
CA VAL A 256 10.13 5.30 -11.32
C VAL A 256 9.44 4.50 -12.43
N LEU A 257 9.66 4.88 -13.69
CA LEU A 257 9.09 4.13 -14.81
C LEU A 257 9.60 2.68 -14.81
N ALA A 258 8.80 1.76 -15.28
CA ALA A 258 9.16 0.34 -15.40
C ALA A 258 10.47 0.12 -16.20
N SER A 259 10.79 1.01 -17.15
CA SER A 259 12.07 1.02 -17.86
C SER A 259 13.27 1.32 -16.95
N GLY A 260 13.06 1.90 -15.79
CA GLY A 260 14.11 2.38 -14.89
C GLY A 260 14.86 3.63 -15.35
N SER A 261 14.51 4.17 -16.52
CA SER A 261 15.25 5.27 -17.16
C SER A 261 14.89 6.65 -16.63
N TYR A 262 13.68 6.80 -16.10
CA TYR A 262 13.16 8.09 -15.63
C TYR A 262 12.44 7.92 -14.29
N VAL A 263 12.59 8.95 -13.44
CA VAL A 263 11.86 9.07 -12.17
C VAL A 263 11.16 10.42 -12.12
N TYR A 264 9.96 10.41 -11.56
CA TYR A 264 9.12 11.60 -11.41
C TYR A 264 8.72 11.78 -9.95
N VAL A 265 8.71 13.04 -9.51
CA VAL A 265 8.29 13.45 -8.17
C VAL A 265 7.15 14.44 -8.31
N THR A 266 6.02 14.14 -7.70
CA THR A 266 4.93 15.11 -7.55
C THR A 266 5.19 16.02 -6.36
N ALA A 267 4.85 17.29 -6.52
CA ALA A 267 5.04 18.30 -5.49
C ALA A 267 4.05 19.44 -5.68
N TYR A 268 3.88 20.28 -4.67
CA TYR A 268 3.12 21.53 -4.81
C TYR A 268 3.87 22.69 -4.17
N ASP A 269 3.63 23.87 -4.68
CA ASP A 269 4.14 25.13 -4.13
C ASP A 269 3.24 25.59 -2.99
N SER A 270 3.77 25.56 -1.78
CA SER A 270 3.08 26.00 -0.57
C SER A 270 3.18 27.50 -0.32
N SER A 271 3.98 28.21 -1.11
CA SER A 271 4.20 29.66 -0.96
C SER A 271 3.10 30.50 -1.61
N VAL A 272 2.22 29.87 -2.41
CA VAL A 272 1.11 30.52 -3.12
C VAL A 272 -0.25 29.95 -2.73
N SER A 273 -1.29 30.76 -2.89
CA SER A 273 -2.66 30.32 -2.61
C SER A 273 -3.60 30.81 -3.72
N PRO A 274 -4.33 29.89 -4.40
CA PRO A 274 -4.26 28.44 -4.25
C PRO A 274 -2.88 27.90 -4.61
N SER A 275 -2.51 26.73 -4.07
CA SER A 275 -1.25 26.06 -4.40
C SER A 275 -1.18 25.70 -5.88
N VAL A 276 0.03 25.55 -6.40
CA VAL A 276 0.30 25.11 -7.77
C VAL A 276 1.03 23.79 -7.72
N GLY A 277 0.49 22.77 -8.37
CA GLY A 277 1.07 21.44 -8.44
C GLY A 277 2.09 21.31 -9.57
N TYR A 278 3.12 20.52 -9.32
CA TYR A 278 4.22 20.25 -10.23
C TYR A 278 4.56 18.76 -10.27
N VAL A 279 5.18 18.35 -11.39
CA VAL A 279 5.84 17.06 -11.54
C VAL A 279 7.29 17.33 -11.96
N PHE A 280 8.22 17.07 -11.06
CA PHE A 280 9.65 17.11 -11.36
C PHE A 280 10.08 15.81 -12.00
N GLY A 281 10.77 15.89 -13.14
CA GLY A 281 11.26 14.71 -13.86
C GLY A 281 12.79 14.66 -13.89
N PHE A 282 13.33 13.46 -13.80
CA PHE A 282 14.77 13.20 -13.87
C PHE A 282 15.06 11.97 -14.72
N ALA A 283 16.12 12.06 -15.53
CA ALA A 283 16.74 10.89 -16.14
C ALA A 283 17.68 10.22 -15.12
N VAL A 284 17.62 8.89 -15.07
CA VAL A 284 18.42 8.07 -14.15
C VAL A 284 19.68 7.61 -14.89
N GLY A 285 20.83 8.11 -14.49
CA GLY A 285 22.13 7.74 -15.02
C GLY A 285 22.79 6.59 -14.24
N SER A 286 24.00 6.24 -14.65
CA SER A 286 24.80 5.23 -13.96
C SER A 286 25.09 5.62 -12.52
N GLY A 287 25.06 4.64 -11.60
CA GLY A 287 25.29 4.88 -10.18
C GLY A 287 24.20 5.71 -9.49
N GLY A 288 23.02 5.84 -10.12
CA GLY A 288 21.88 6.58 -9.54
C GLY A 288 21.96 8.09 -9.67
N VAL A 289 22.90 8.64 -10.45
CA VAL A 289 22.99 10.09 -10.67
C VAL A 289 21.80 10.57 -11.47
N LEU A 290 21.10 11.60 -10.95
CA LEU A 290 19.92 12.16 -11.60
C LEU A 290 20.30 13.39 -12.44
N THR A 291 19.69 13.47 -13.62
CA THR A 291 19.78 14.64 -14.50
C THR A 291 18.37 15.21 -14.68
N PRO A 292 18.11 16.48 -14.29
CA PRO A 292 16.78 17.07 -14.46
C PRO A 292 16.34 17.07 -15.91
N LEU A 293 15.09 16.69 -16.16
CA LEU A 293 14.44 16.77 -17.46
C LEU A 293 13.94 18.19 -17.75
N ASN A 294 13.57 18.44 -18.99
CA ASN A 294 13.00 19.73 -19.43
C ASN A 294 13.83 20.95 -18.99
N GLY A 295 15.17 20.81 -18.95
CA GLY A 295 16.08 21.88 -18.50
C GLY A 295 15.90 22.27 -17.02
N GLY A 296 15.34 21.40 -16.19
CA GLY A 296 15.05 21.63 -14.77
C GLY A 296 13.72 22.34 -14.51
N VAL A 297 12.94 22.62 -15.55
CA VAL A 297 11.58 23.18 -15.40
C VAL A 297 10.60 22.03 -15.13
N PRO A 298 9.85 22.03 -13.99
CA PRO A 298 8.91 20.98 -13.73
C PRO A 298 7.70 21.03 -14.67
N PHE A 299 7.05 19.90 -14.87
CA PHE A 299 5.80 19.80 -15.62
C PHE A 299 4.61 20.21 -14.76
N PRO A 300 3.50 20.70 -15.34
CA PRO A 300 2.27 20.99 -14.59
C PRO A 300 1.77 19.74 -13.85
N GLY A 301 1.35 19.89 -12.60
CA GLY A 301 0.88 18.79 -11.73
C GLY A 301 -0.48 19.08 -11.08
N GLY A 302 -1.29 19.99 -11.65
CA GLY A 302 -2.58 20.36 -11.05
C GLY A 302 -2.47 21.40 -9.95
N VAL A 303 -3.21 21.20 -8.85
CA VAL A 303 -3.23 22.12 -7.70
C VAL A 303 -2.49 21.51 -6.50
N GLN A 304 -2.87 20.29 -6.10
CA GLN A 304 -2.25 19.58 -5.00
C GLN A 304 -2.15 18.08 -5.36
N PRO A 305 -1.11 17.70 -6.13
CA PRO A 305 -0.91 16.31 -6.46
C PRO A 305 -0.59 15.50 -5.20
N THR A 306 -1.11 14.27 -5.12
CA THR A 306 -0.93 13.39 -3.95
C THR A 306 -0.21 12.09 -4.28
N ALA A 307 -0.47 11.53 -5.45
CA ALA A 307 0.14 10.28 -5.87
C ALA A 307 0.47 10.28 -7.36
N ILE A 308 1.36 9.39 -7.76
CA ILE A 308 1.80 9.22 -9.14
C ILE A 308 2.02 7.75 -9.43
N ALA A 309 1.53 7.28 -10.57
CA ALA A 309 1.79 5.94 -11.08
C ALA A 309 2.07 5.97 -12.57
N SER A 310 2.79 4.98 -13.07
CA SER A 310 3.03 4.77 -14.50
C SER A 310 2.46 3.45 -14.98
N ASP A 311 2.14 3.38 -16.26
CA ASP A 311 1.78 2.12 -16.88
C ASP A 311 3.00 1.19 -17.03
N PRO A 312 2.80 -0.14 -17.12
CA PRO A 312 3.90 -1.11 -17.20
C PRO A 312 4.79 -0.93 -18.45
N THR A 313 4.26 -0.27 -19.50
CA THR A 313 5.01 -0.02 -20.74
C THR A 313 5.90 1.23 -20.66
N SER A 314 5.85 1.98 -19.56
CA SER A 314 6.56 3.26 -19.41
C SER A 314 6.13 4.34 -20.41
N THR A 315 4.89 4.25 -20.92
CA THR A 315 4.35 5.16 -21.92
C THR A 315 3.51 6.26 -21.31
N TYR A 316 2.77 5.95 -20.25
CA TYR A 316 1.83 6.86 -19.62
C TYR A 316 2.13 7.04 -18.14
N VAL A 317 1.88 8.27 -17.67
CA VAL A 317 2.00 8.65 -16.25
C VAL A 317 0.69 9.30 -15.81
N TYR A 318 0.24 8.94 -14.62
CA TYR A 318 -1.01 9.41 -14.00
C TYR A 318 -0.71 10.06 -12.67
N VAL A 319 -1.32 11.20 -12.42
CA VAL A 319 -1.14 12.00 -11.19
C VAL A 319 -2.51 12.35 -10.63
N THR A 320 -2.76 12.03 -9.37
CA THR A 320 -3.99 12.41 -8.66
C THR A 320 -3.89 13.83 -8.14
N ASP A 321 -4.95 14.64 -8.31
CA ASP A 321 -5.08 15.98 -7.72
C ASP A 321 -6.13 15.97 -6.62
N PHE A 322 -5.68 16.07 -5.38
CA PHE A 322 -6.52 16.04 -4.19
C PHE A 322 -7.59 17.14 -4.16
N VAL A 323 -7.21 18.35 -4.55
CA VAL A 323 -8.11 19.53 -4.51
C VAL A 323 -9.10 19.50 -5.64
N LYS A 324 -8.69 19.06 -6.83
CA LYS A 324 -9.53 19.04 -8.02
C LYS A 324 -10.38 17.78 -8.12
N SER A 325 -10.06 16.74 -7.34
CA SER A 325 -10.76 15.46 -7.40
C SER A 325 -10.71 14.84 -8.80
N ASP A 326 -9.53 14.87 -9.39
CA ASP A 326 -9.29 14.35 -10.73
C ASP A 326 -7.92 13.66 -10.87
N VAL A 327 -7.69 13.06 -12.03
CA VAL A 327 -6.43 12.41 -12.40
C VAL A 327 -5.91 13.05 -13.67
N LEU A 328 -4.75 13.68 -13.57
CA LEU A 328 -4.01 14.13 -14.73
C LEU A 328 -3.30 12.96 -15.40
N ALA A 329 -3.30 12.91 -16.70
CA ALA A 329 -2.63 11.86 -17.47
C ALA A 329 -1.70 12.47 -18.54
N TYR A 330 -0.53 11.84 -18.67
CA TYR A 330 0.53 12.31 -19.55
C TYR A 330 1.07 11.16 -20.41
N ASN A 331 1.50 11.50 -21.62
CA ASN A 331 2.44 10.66 -22.37
C ASN A 331 3.87 10.99 -21.91
N ALA A 332 4.64 9.97 -21.56
CA ALA A 332 6.00 10.08 -21.01
C ALA A 332 7.09 9.82 -22.04
N ALA A 333 6.85 10.13 -23.31
CA ALA A 333 7.80 9.85 -24.39
C ALA A 333 9.15 10.54 -24.15
N ALA A 334 10.22 9.76 -24.18
CA ALA A 334 11.60 10.21 -23.97
C ALA A 334 11.78 11.01 -22.66
N GLY A 335 10.99 10.70 -21.64
CA GLY A 335 11.04 11.35 -20.33
C GLY A 335 10.28 12.66 -20.21
N ASN A 336 9.81 13.25 -21.30
CA ASN A 336 9.00 14.46 -21.25
C ASN A 336 7.54 14.12 -21.03
N LEU A 337 6.88 14.82 -20.11
CA LEU A 337 5.45 14.65 -19.84
C LEU A 337 4.62 15.61 -20.70
N ALA A 338 3.89 15.05 -21.65
CA ALA A 338 2.94 15.78 -22.47
C ALA A 338 1.51 15.43 -22.02
N PRO A 339 0.66 16.40 -21.62
CA PRO A 339 -0.72 16.14 -21.22
C PRO A 339 -1.49 15.40 -22.31
N LEU A 340 -2.22 14.36 -21.93
CA LEU A 340 -3.09 13.63 -22.86
C LEU A 340 -4.35 14.40 -23.20
N ALA A 341 -4.83 14.25 -24.42
CA ALA A 341 -6.09 14.84 -24.84
C ALA A 341 -7.25 14.29 -24.00
N GLY A 342 -8.00 15.19 -23.35
CA GLY A 342 -9.08 14.85 -22.43
C GLY A 342 -8.67 14.78 -20.97
N SER A 343 -7.39 14.88 -20.64
CA SER A 343 -6.91 15.07 -19.27
C SER A 343 -7.26 16.49 -18.79
N PRO A 344 -7.60 16.67 -17.48
CA PRO A 344 -7.72 15.64 -16.45
C PRO A 344 -9.02 14.81 -16.54
N PHE A 345 -9.03 13.62 -15.89
CA PHE A 345 -10.18 12.72 -15.84
C PHE A 345 -10.77 12.78 -14.42
N PRO A 346 -12.10 12.93 -14.26
CA PRO A 346 -12.74 12.97 -12.94
C PRO A 346 -12.48 11.69 -12.15
N SER A 347 -12.18 11.83 -10.85
CA SER A 347 -12.13 10.74 -9.87
C SER A 347 -13.22 10.95 -8.80
N GLY A 348 -13.15 10.20 -7.68
CA GLY A 348 -13.91 10.56 -6.48
C GLY A 348 -13.23 11.67 -5.68
N SER A 349 -13.83 12.06 -4.56
CA SER A 349 -13.40 13.21 -3.77
C SER A 349 -12.10 12.95 -3.02
N GLN A 350 -11.15 13.86 -3.16
CA GLN A 350 -9.85 13.85 -2.48
C GLN A 350 -9.06 12.54 -2.75
N PRO A 351 -8.64 12.31 -4.00
CA PRO A 351 -7.85 11.13 -4.33
C PRO A 351 -6.48 11.18 -3.64
N THR A 352 -6.06 10.04 -3.06
CA THR A 352 -4.84 9.93 -2.23
C THR A 352 -3.80 8.99 -2.79
N ALA A 353 -4.22 7.91 -3.45
CA ALA A 353 -3.31 6.95 -4.06
C ALA A 353 -3.84 6.46 -5.40
N ILE A 354 -2.93 6.03 -6.27
CA ILE A 354 -3.25 5.46 -7.59
C ILE A 354 -2.32 4.30 -7.87
N THR A 355 -2.87 3.24 -8.46
CA THR A 355 -2.09 2.13 -9.01
C THR A 355 -2.60 1.77 -10.39
N VAL A 356 -1.70 1.24 -11.22
CA VAL A 356 -2.02 0.70 -12.55
C VAL A 356 -1.80 -0.80 -12.51
N ASP A 357 -2.76 -1.55 -13.02
CA ASP A 357 -2.66 -3.00 -13.11
C ASP A 357 -1.48 -3.38 -14.03
N PRO A 358 -0.54 -4.24 -13.58
CA PRO A 358 0.63 -4.59 -14.36
C PRO A 358 0.33 -5.48 -15.58
N SER A 359 -0.83 -6.11 -15.65
CA SER A 359 -1.20 -7.09 -16.68
C SER A 359 -2.41 -6.70 -17.51
N TYR A 360 -3.34 -5.93 -16.93
CA TYR A 360 -4.59 -5.55 -17.57
C TYR A 360 -4.71 -4.03 -17.72
N PRO A 361 -5.46 -3.52 -18.69
CA PRO A 361 -5.56 -2.09 -18.95
C PRO A 361 -6.51 -1.39 -17.96
N TYR A 362 -6.19 -1.47 -16.68
CA TYR A 362 -6.98 -0.86 -15.62
C TYR A 362 -6.13 -0.01 -14.68
N ALA A 363 -6.74 1.01 -14.10
CA ALA A 363 -6.17 1.82 -13.04
C ALA A 363 -7.18 1.97 -11.89
N TYR A 364 -6.67 2.10 -10.67
CA TYR A 364 -7.48 2.18 -9.46
C TYR A 364 -6.99 3.34 -8.60
N VAL A 365 -7.94 4.12 -8.09
CA VAL A 365 -7.70 5.37 -7.34
C VAL A 365 -8.45 5.32 -6.02
N THR A 366 -7.76 5.51 -4.90
CA THR A 366 -8.41 5.69 -3.60
C THR A 366 -8.91 7.12 -3.45
N ASN A 367 -10.13 7.28 -2.97
CA ASN A 367 -10.78 8.58 -2.75
C ASN A 367 -11.08 8.73 -1.26
N SER A 368 -10.24 9.50 -0.54
CA SER A 368 -10.23 9.51 0.92
C SER A 368 -11.51 10.05 1.55
N LEU A 369 -12.05 11.13 0.99
CA LEU A 369 -13.28 11.73 1.52
C LEU A 369 -14.52 10.88 1.24
N ASP A 370 -14.55 10.17 0.12
CA ASP A 370 -15.68 9.31 -0.25
C ASP A 370 -15.59 7.92 0.41
N GLY A 371 -14.42 7.52 0.91
CA GLY A 371 -14.20 6.15 1.43
C GLY A 371 -14.32 5.09 0.34
N THR A 372 -13.84 5.36 -0.88
CA THR A 372 -14.04 4.50 -2.05
C THR A 372 -12.76 4.26 -2.84
N VAL A 373 -12.81 3.24 -3.70
CA VAL A 373 -11.87 3.01 -4.80
C VAL A 373 -12.59 3.25 -6.12
N GLY A 374 -12.12 4.21 -6.91
CA GLY A 374 -12.53 4.40 -8.30
C GLY A 374 -11.77 3.45 -9.22
N ALA A 375 -12.48 2.72 -10.08
CA ALA A 375 -11.88 1.87 -11.10
C ALA A 375 -12.04 2.48 -12.49
N PHE A 376 -10.99 2.36 -13.30
CA PHE A 376 -10.92 2.94 -14.64
C PHE A 376 -10.37 1.92 -15.64
N SER A 377 -10.98 1.86 -16.82
CA SER A 377 -10.36 1.22 -17.98
C SER A 377 -9.42 2.20 -18.69
N MET A 378 -8.35 1.66 -19.26
CA MET A 378 -7.32 2.43 -19.95
C MET A 378 -7.31 2.11 -21.45
N SER A 379 -7.35 3.14 -22.27
CA SER A 379 -7.20 2.98 -23.73
C SER A 379 -6.34 4.12 -24.27
N SER A 380 -5.16 3.80 -24.80
CA SER A 380 -4.19 4.81 -25.26
C SER A 380 -3.92 5.90 -24.21
N GLY A 381 -3.80 5.47 -22.96
CA GLY A 381 -3.57 6.34 -21.79
C GLY A 381 -4.78 7.09 -21.26
N LYS A 382 -5.91 7.09 -21.96
CA LYS A 382 -7.16 7.71 -21.49
C LYS A 382 -7.82 6.82 -20.44
N LEU A 383 -8.31 7.46 -19.38
CA LEU A 383 -9.08 6.82 -18.33
C LEU A 383 -10.59 6.95 -18.63
N THR A 384 -11.31 5.85 -18.50
CA THR A 384 -12.78 5.82 -18.56
C THR A 384 -13.29 5.13 -17.30
N SER A 385 -14.12 5.79 -16.51
CA SER A 385 -14.66 5.25 -15.28
C SER A 385 -15.46 3.97 -15.54
N ILE A 386 -15.14 2.93 -14.76
CA ILE A 386 -15.89 1.66 -14.69
C ILE A 386 -16.93 1.75 -13.57
N GLY A 387 -16.55 2.36 -12.45
CA GLY A 387 -17.37 2.52 -11.26
C GLY A 387 -16.56 2.89 -10.03
N THR A 388 -17.27 3.01 -8.90
CA THR A 388 -16.69 3.25 -7.58
C THR A 388 -17.12 2.13 -6.63
N PHE A 389 -16.20 1.67 -5.78
CA PHE A 389 -16.37 0.54 -4.87
C PHE A 389 -16.07 1.01 -3.45
N SER A 390 -16.88 0.60 -2.49
CA SER A 390 -16.70 1.02 -1.09
C SER A 390 -15.42 0.44 -0.52
N ALA A 391 -14.66 1.29 0.17
CA ALA A 391 -13.55 0.92 1.03
C ALA A 391 -13.87 1.27 2.49
N GLY A 392 -12.88 1.39 3.35
CA GLY A 392 -13.06 1.96 4.68
C GLY A 392 -12.89 3.49 4.69
N LEU A 393 -12.85 4.09 5.89
CA LEU A 393 -12.70 5.55 6.04
C LEU A 393 -11.26 5.99 5.80
N ASP A 394 -11.11 7.03 4.97
CA ASP A 394 -9.83 7.64 4.62
C ASP A 394 -8.82 6.62 4.04
N PRO A 395 -9.12 5.99 2.87
CA PRO A 395 -8.17 5.11 2.21
C PRO A 395 -6.99 5.94 1.69
N VAL A 396 -5.75 5.61 2.15
CA VAL A 396 -4.54 6.41 1.91
C VAL A 396 -3.48 5.73 1.04
N ALA A 397 -3.54 4.41 0.90
CA ALA A 397 -2.61 3.67 0.05
C ALA A 397 -3.30 2.50 -0.64
N ILE A 398 -2.73 2.06 -1.76
CA ILE A 398 -3.27 1.01 -2.61
C ILE A 398 -2.15 0.12 -3.16
N GLY A 399 -2.37 -1.19 -3.16
CA GLY A 399 -1.45 -2.16 -3.73
C GLY A 399 -2.19 -3.26 -4.48
N ILE A 400 -1.58 -3.78 -5.54
CA ILE A 400 -2.07 -4.94 -6.31
C ILE A 400 -1.16 -6.12 -6.04
N ASP A 401 -1.74 -7.30 -5.89
CA ASP A 401 -1.03 -8.58 -5.87
C ASP A 401 -0.21 -8.76 -7.16
N PRO A 402 1.13 -8.88 -7.07
CA PRO A 402 1.97 -8.90 -8.25
C PRO A 402 2.05 -10.28 -8.94
N SER A 403 1.58 -11.35 -8.31
CA SER A 403 1.72 -12.71 -8.82
C SER A 403 0.58 -13.11 -9.75
N THR A 404 -0.64 -12.83 -9.35
CA THR A 404 -1.84 -13.20 -10.08
C THR A 404 -2.60 -12.00 -10.63
N ASN A 405 -2.34 -10.80 -10.10
CA ASN A 405 -3.12 -9.58 -10.32
C ASN A 405 -4.62 -9.79 -10.05
N HIS A 406 -4.91 -10.67 -9.08
CA HIS A 406 -6.27 -11.05 -8.74
C HIS A 406 -6.85 -10.26 -7.59
N PHE A 407 -5.95 -9.68 -6.76
CA PHE A 407 -6.37 -8.98 -5.55
C PHE A 407 -5.78 -7.58 -5.49
N LEU A 408 -6.59 -6.68 -4.95
CA LEU A 408 -6.22 -5.31 -4.67
C LEU A 408 -6.49 -5.02 -3.20
N TYR A 409 -5.60 -4.28 -2.57
CA TYR A 409 -5.67 -3.91 -1.16
C TYR A 409 -5.57 -2.42 -0.98
N THR A 410 -6.43 -1.87 -0.08
CA THR A 410 -6.32 -0.47 0.37
C THR A 410 -6.22 -0.42 1.87
N VAL A 411 -5.41 0.49 2.40
CA VAL A 411 -5.36 0.75 3.84
C VAL A 411 -6.18 1.96 4.20
N ASN A 412 -7.04 1.81 5.21
CA ASN A 412 -8.02 2.79 5.64
C ASN A 412 -7.54 3.41 6.95
N PHE A 413 -7.00 4.62 6.86
CA PHE A 413 -6.26 5.26 7.96
C PHE A 413 -7.11 5.51 9.20
N LEU A 414 -8.38 5.93 9.02
CA LEU A 414 -9.27 6.26 10.14
C LEU A 414 -9.96 5.04 10.72
N ASP A 415 -10.16 3.97 9.94
CA ASP A 415 -10.78 2.74 10.41
C ASP A 415 -9.78 1.75 11.01
N ASN A 416 -8.48 1.93 10.78
CA ASN A 416 -7.44 0.96 11.12
C ASN A 416 -7.72 -0.42 10.50
N THR A 417 -8.05 -0.44 9.21
CA THR A 417 -8.37 -1.66 8.46
C THR A 417 -7.69 -1.70 7.11
N VAL A 418 -7.66 -2.89 6.53
CA VAL A 418 -7.32 -3.14 5.12
C VAL A 418 -8.56 -3.65 4.42
N SER A 419 -8.99 -2.97 3.36
CA SER A 419 -10.00 -3.51 2.45
C SER A 419 -9.31 -4.32 1.36
N GLY A 420 -9.74 -5.57 1.19
CA GLY A 420 -9.28 -6.46 0.13
C GLY A 420 -10.37 -6.65 -0.92
N PHE A 421 -9.98 -6.67 -2.18
CA PHE A 421 -10.89 -6.83 -3.32
C PHE A 421 -10.36 -7.88 -4.30
N GLU A 422 -11.27 -8.66 -4.87
CA GLU A 422 -11.02 -9.48 -6.05
C GLU A 422 -11.18 -8.64 -7.30
N LEU A 423 -10.22 -8.72 -8.21
CA LEU A 423 -10.16 -7.98 -9.47
C LEU A 423 -10.77 -8.80 -10.61
N SER A 424 -11.70 -8.22 -11.35
CA SER A 424 -12.16 -8.81 -12.60
C SER A 424 -11.20 -8.48 -13.75
N SER A 425 -10.45 -9.46 -14.23
CA SER A 425 -9.52 -9.32 -15.35
C SER A 425 -10.20 -8.90 -16.67
N THR A 426 -11.51 -9.14 -16.81
CA THR A 426 -12.28 -8.83 -18.02
C THR A 426 -13.05 -7.52 -17.96
N ALA A 427 -13.42 -7.07 -16.75
CA ALA A 427 -14.26 -5.89 -16.55
C ALA A 427 -13.57 -4.79 -15.74
N GLY A 428 -12.48 -5.10 -15.01
CA GLY A 428 -11.81 -4.16 -14.12
C GLY A 428 -12.63 -3.77 -12.89
N THR A 429 -13.75 -4.46 -12.64
CA THR A 429 -14.59 -4.25 -11.45
C THR A 429 -13.98 -4.90 -10.22
N LEU A 430 -14.33 -4.40 -9.05
CA LEU A 430 -13.89 -4.90 -7.75
C LEU A 430 -15.05 -5.62 -7.04
N LEU A 431 -14.73 -6.73 -6.38
CA LEU A 431 -15.62 -7.45 -5.48
C LEU A 431 -14.90 -7.63 -4.14
N ASP A 432 -15.58 -7.40 -3.03
CA ASP A 432 -14.96 -7.59 -1.71
C ASP A 432 -14.43 -9.02 -1.57
N SER A 433 -13.16 -9.14 -1.16
CA SER A 433 -12.56 -10.43 -0.84
C SER A 433 -13.19 -11.02 0.44
N GLN A 434 -13.12 -12.32 0.59
CA GLN A 434 -13.78 -13.00 1.71
C GLN A 434 -13.27 -12.52 3.07
N GLY A 435 -14.13 -11.87 3.84
CA GLY A 435 -13.83 -11.38 5.18
C GLY A 435 -13.29 -9.95 5.23
N SER A 436 -13.21 -9.26 4.09
CA SER A 436 -12.90 -7.82 4.02
C SER A 436 -13.97 -6.99 4.77
N PRO A 437 -13.59 -5.90 5.47
CA PRO A 437 -12.24 -5.44 5.72
C PRO A 437 -11.52 -6.21 6.86
N PHE A 438 -10.19 -6.20 6.84
CA PHE A 438 -9.35 -6.88 7.82
C PHE A 438 -8.77 -5.86 8.82
N PRO A 439 -8.74 -6.17 10.13
CA PRO A 439 -8.17 -5.25 11.12
C PRO A 439 -6.64 -5.17 10.98
N THR A 440 -6.08 -4.00 11.27
CA THR A 440 -4.64 -3.74 11.38
C THR A 440 -4.35 -2.86 12.59
N ASP A 441 -3.09 -2.57 12.86
CA ASP A 441 -2.72 -1.64 13.92
C ASP A 441 -3.07 -0.20 13.53
N ALA A 442 -2.98 0.70 14.55
CA ALA A 442 -3.50 2.05 14.41
C ALA A 442 -2.72 2.89 13.38
N GLN A 443 -3.47 3.63 12.58
CA GLN A 443 -2.98 4.55 11.57
C GLN A 443 -2.12 3.85 10.50
N PRO A 444 -2.70 2.92 9.72
CA PRO A 444 -1.99 2.31 8.61
C PRO A 444 -1.66 3.35 7.54
N THR A 445 -0.44 3.31 7.00
CA THR A 445 0.11 4.35 6.11
C THR A 445 0.46 3.85 4.72
N ALA A 446 0.86 2.59 4.59
CA ALA A 446 1.28 2.00 3.32
C ALA A 446 0.90 0.52 3.25
N VAL A 447 0.86 -0.02 2.04
CA VAL A 447 0.60 -1.43 1.76
C VAL A 447 1.44 -1.91 0.59
N ALA A 448 2.08 -3.07 0.77
CA ALA A 448 2.77 -3.78 -0.30
C ALA A 448 2.30 -5.24 -0.34
N ALA A 449 1.95 -5.72 -1.53
CA ALA A 449 1.71 -7.14 -1.78
C ALA A 449 2.96 -7.76 -2.40
N ILE A 450 3.38 -8.92 -1.90
CA ILE A 450 4.63 -9.59 -2.26
C ILE A 450 4.35 -11.07 -2.52
N PRO A 451 4.79 -11.65 -3.66
CA PRO A 451 4.52 -13.04 -4.00
C PRO A 451 5.19 -14.01 -3.01
N HIS A 452 4.45 -15.05 -2.64
CA HIS A 452 4.99 -16.21 -1.93
C HIS A 452 5.93 -16.98 -2.88
N ASN A 453 7.16 -17.17 -2.53
CA ASN A 453 8.22 -17.72 -3.40
C ASN A 453 8.65 -16.80 -4.55
N GLY A 454 8.73 -15.51 -4.31
CA GLY A 454 9.59 -14.67 -5.14
C GLY A 454 10.92 -15.40 -5.32
N THR A 455 11.46 -15.44 -6.54
CA THR A 455 12.66 -16.21 -6.93
C THR A 455 13.96 -15.81 -6.20
N GLY A 456 13.85 -14.97 -5.19
CA GLY A 456 14.90 -14.69 -4.22
C GLY A 456 15.06 -15.90 -3.30
N GLY A 457 16.17 -16.60 -3.41
CA GLY A 457 16.53 -17.65 -2.46
C GLY A 457 16.57 -17.07 -1.04
N GLY A 458 15.44 -17.16 -0.34
CA GLY A 458 15.35 -16.76 1.05
C GLY A 458 16.43 -17.49 1.84
N ILE A 459 17.25 -16.74 2.55
CA ILE A 459 18.16 -17.30 3.53
C ILE A 459 17.24 -17.93 4.58
N GLN A 460 17.19 -19.26 4.61
CA GLN A 460 16.65 -19.96 5.77
C GLN A 460 17.55 -19.58 6.96
N PRO A 461 16.98 -19.13 8.09
CA PRO A 461 17.77 -18.84 9.28
C PRO A 461 18.46 -20.10 9.81
#